data_f5a7a9fa6d0fc066554bd8ac6eccb36b
#
_entry.id   f5a7a9fa6d0fc066554bd8ac6eccb36b
#
_cell.length_a   1.000
_cell.length_b   1.000
_cell.length_c   1.000
_cell.angle_alpha   90.00
_cell.angle_beta   90.00
_cell.angle_gamma   90.00
#
_symmetry.space_group_name_H-M   'P 1'
#
loop_
_entity.id
_entity.type
_entity.pdbx_description
1 polymer ?
#
loop_
_entity_poly.entity_id
_entity_poly.type
_entity_poly.pdbx_seq_one_letter_code
_entity_poly.pdbx_strand_id
1 'polypeptide(L)'
;MASIAFRQLTCLRKMVAVVYVLLAASLSLPSSPAADAPAAPGQLVWFGTYTGGPAKSEGISVSRFETATGKLSAPVLAAAMTNPSFLALHPSLPVLYAVSEVADTDGKPTGAIVAYAIDEQTGRLTKKNQQSSGGTGPCHLSVDRTGRVLLASNFGSGSVICLGLEADGSLKPVVEGTPGGFIQHEGKGDAPQRQLVPRGHSIYPSPDGRFALTCDLGLDKVFVHSLDVGKATLAPHGFGATKTGAGPRHFALHPSGRFGYAVNEKNFTVTAFAFDPNSGTLTEFQTLSTLPADVTDTKGMSTAEIVAHKSGKFLYASNRGHDSIAMYAIDKPTGKLTFLGVEPIRGKTPRNFVIDPSGRFLLAAGQNSNAVTVFAIDQATGKLSFTGHSLDVPTPVCIRFRPAPDTPAR
;
A
#
# COMPACT_ATOMS: atom_id res chain seq x y z
N MET A 1 -64.31 -63.14 44.66
CA MET A 1 -65.44 -63.67 43.93
C MET A 1 -65.04 -63.66 42.50
N ALA A 2 -64.65 -64.78 41.95
CA ALA A 2 -65.36 -65.59 40.97
C ALA A 2 -65.55 -64.79 39.64
N SER A 3 -65.19 -65.27 38.47
CA SER A 3 -65.26 -66.52 37.83
C SER A 3 -64.60 -66.37 36.43
N ILE A 4 -63.67 -67.24 36.01
CA ILE A 4 -63.80 -68.38 35.08
C ILE A 4 -64.51 -67.95 33.76
N ALA A 5 -63.91 -68.07 32.59
CA ALA A 5 -63.77 -69.26 31.73
C ALA A 5 -63.32 -68.87 30.32
N PHE A 6 -62.39 -69.51 29.80
CA PHE A 6 -62.32 -70.62 28.84
C PHE A 6 -62.51 -70.35 27.33
N ARG A 7 -61.47 -70.69 26.58
CA ARG A 7 -61.42 -71.33 25.24
C ARG A 7 -61.65 -70.39 24.03
N GLN A 8 -60.93 -70.47 22.94
CA GLN A 8 -60.41 -71.63 22.16
C GLN A 8 -59.33 -71.19 21.15
N LEU A 9 -58.48 -72.17 20.80
CA LEU A 9 -57.53 -72.16 19.70
C LEU A 9 -58.07 -71.69 18.36
N THR A 10 -57.27 -70.92 17.62
CA THR A 10 -57.13 -71.20 16.18
C THR A 10 -55.72 -70.75 15.72
N CYS A 11 -55.09 -71.74 15.11
CA CYS A 11 -53.76 -71.67 14.49
C CYS A 11 -53.77 -70.76 13.26
N LEU A 12 -52.90 -69.76 13.18
CA LEU A 12 -52.57 -69.16 11.88
C LEU A 12 -51.10 -68.69 11.85
N ARG A 13 -50.40 -69.32 10.91
CA ARG A 13 -49.03 -69.06 10.55
C ARG A 13 -48.80 -67.58 10.36
N LYS A 14 -47.82 -66.97 11.09
CA LYS A 14 -47.26 -65.62 10.76
C LYS A 14 -45.86 -65.81 10.29
N MET A 15 -45.64 -65.51 9.00
CA MET A 15 -44.38 -65.32 8.37
C MET A 15 -43.64 -64.16 9.09
N VAL A 16 -42.47 -64.49 9.58
CA VAL A 16 -41.52 -63.44 10.09
C VAL A 16 -40.82 -62.83 8.88
N ALA A 17 -41.19 -61.60 8.52
CA ALA A 17 -40.42 -60.78 7.57
C ALA A 17 -39.26 -60.13 8.34
N VAL A 18 -38.05 -60.58 8.10
CA VAL A 18 -36.82 -59.97 8.58
C VAL A 18 -36.53 -58.76 7.67
N VAL A 19 -36.77 -57.56 8.20
CA VAL A 19 -36.36 -56.32 7.53
C VAL A 19 -34.90 -56.07 7.85
N TYR A 20 -34.00 -56.29 6.88
CA TYR A 20 -32.61 -55.83 6.94
C TYR A 20 -32.61 -54.29 6.69
N VAL A 21 -32.38 -53.51 7.74
CA VAL A 21 -32.03 -52.11 7.62
C VAL A 21 -30.55 -52.06 7.23
N LEU A 22 -30.27 -51.83 5.95
CA LEU A 22 -28.93 -51.47 5.47
C LEU A 22 -28.64 -50.05 5.92
N LEU A 23 -27.86 -49.87 7.01
CA LEU A 23 -27.20 -48.59 7.32
C LEU A 23 -26.10 -48.40 6.26
N ALA A 24 -26.36 -47.57 5.25
CA ALA A 24 -25.33 -47.04 4.39
C ALA A 24 -24.53 -46.00 5.19
N ALA A 25 -23.40 -46.41 5.77
CA ALA A 25 -22.41 -45.50 6.28
C ALA A 25 -21.76 -44.78 5.05
N SER A 26 -22.18 -43.54 4.79
CA SER A 26 -21.50 -42.68 3.84
C SER A 26 -20.11 -42.33 4.42
N LEU A 27 -19.09 -43.06 4.02
CA LEU A 27 -17.69 -42.65 4.17
C LEU A 27 -17.49 -41.40 3.31
N SER A 28 -17.54 -40.22 3.94
CA SER A 28 -17.04 -39.02 3.34
C SER A 28 -15.53 -39.17 3.18
N LEU A 29 -15.08 -39.47 1.97
CA LEU A 29 -13.67 -39.33 1.59
C LEU A 29 -13.24 -37.89 1.88
N PRO A 30 -12.06 -37.65 2.50
CA PRO A 30 -11.54 -36.33 2.62
C PRO A 30 -11.39 -35.75 1.20
N SER A 31 -12.00 -34.60 0.96
CA SER A 31 -11.81 -33.85 -0.29
C SER A 31 -10.32 -33.61 -0.47
N SER A 32 -9.72 -34.24 -1.47
CA SER A 32 -8.37 -33.84 -1.93
C SER A 32 -8.34 -32.31 -2.13
N PRO A 33 -7.28 -31.63 -1.71
CA PRO A 33 -7.14 -30.24 -2.06
C PRO A 33 -7.28 -30.13 -3.58
N ALA A 34 -8.17 -29.26 -4.05
CA ALA A 34 -8.37 -29.04 -5.47
C ALA A 34 -7.00 -28.81 -6.12
N ALA A 35 -6.68 -29.65 -7.10
CA ALA A 35 -5.48 -29.47 -7.90
C ALA A 35 -5.49 -28.02 -8.43
N ASP A 36 -4.40 -27.29 -8.20
CA ASP A 36 -4.27 -25.89 -8.59
C ASP A 36 -4.66 -25.75 -10.06
N ALA A 37 -5.75 -25.01 -10.30
CA ALA A 37 -6.09 -24.59 -11.65
C ALA A 37 -4.89 -23.80 -12.20
N PRO A 38 -4.53 -23.97 -13.49
CA PRO A 38 -3.40 -23.25 -14.08
C PRO A 38 -3.55 -21.75 -13.81
N ALA A 39 -2.48 -21.14 -13.31
CA ALA A 39 -2.50 -19.74 -12.92
C ALA A 39 -3.04 -18.89 -14.08
N ALA A 40 -4.11 -18.11 -13.83
CA ALA A 40 -4.68 -17.25 -14.85
C ALA A 40 -3.60 -16.30 -15.42
N PRO A 41 -3.58 -16.01 -16.71
CA PRO A 41 -2.61 -15.10 -17.29
C PRO A 41 -2.79 -13.70 -16.67
N GLY A 42 -1.69 -13.01 -16.33
CA GLY A 42 -1.73 -11.66 -15.77
C GLY A 42 -0.65 -11.41 -14.73
N GLN A 43 -0.40 -10.13 -14.48
CA GLN A 43 0.58 -9.69 -13.51
C GLN A 43 -0.02 -9.68 -12.08
N LEU A 44 0.72 -10.18 -11.10
CA LEU A 44 0.29 -10.14 -9.70
C LEU A 44 0.24 -8.69 -9.18
N VAL A 45 -0.86 -8.38 -8.48
CA VAL A 45 -1.09 -7.10 -7.80
C VAL A 45 -1.65 -7.36 -6.42
N TRP A 46 -1.03 -6.74 -5.39
CA TRP A 46 -1.44 -6.86 -4.00
C TRP A 46 -2.11 -5.58 -3.53
N PHE A 47 -3.09 -5.77 -2.63
CA PHE A 47 -3.83 -4.70 -1.99
C PHE A 47 -3.59 -4.74 -0.48
N GLY A 48 -3.02 -3.66 0.05
CA GLY A 48 -2.97 -3.40 1.49
C GLY A 48 -4.26 -2.72 1.94
N THR A 49 -4.71 -3.02 3.14
CA THR A 49 -6.04 -2.62 3.63
C THR A 49 -5.99 -2.16 5.07
N TYR A 50 -7.02 -1.45 5.53
CA TYR A 50 -7.32 -1.36 6.95
C TYR A 50 -8.25 -2.51 7.36
N THR A 51 -7.95 -3.14 8.50
CA THR A 51 -8.71 -4.24 9.07
C THR A 51 -9.56 -3.75 10.27
N GLY A 52 -10.49 -4.58 10.72
CA GLY A 52 -11.31 -4.25 11.90
C GLY A 52 -12.45 -3.24 11.66
N GLY A 53 -12.61 -2.72 10.46
CA GLY A 53 -13.71 -1.84 10.07
C GLY A 53 -14.95 -2.60 9.60
N PRO A 54 -16.04 -1.88 9.25
CA PRO A 54 -17.30 -2.49 8.79
C PRO A 54 -17.14 -3.37 7.55
N ALA A 55 -16.16 -3.10 6.70
CA ALA A 55 -15.87 -3.85 5.47
C ALA A 55 -15.19 -5.20 5.71
N LYS A 56 -14.78 -5.49 6.96
CA LYS A 56 -14.24 -6.79 7.40
C LYS A 56 -13.05 -7.30 6.57
N SER A 57 -12.11 -6.42 6.21
CA SER A 57 -10.87 -6.89 5.63
C SER A 57 -10.09 -7.75 6.62
N GLU A 58 -9.49 -8.84 6.14
CA GLU A 58 -8.68 -9.76 6.93
C GLU A 58 -7.17 -9.47 6.80
N GLY A 59 -6.77 -8.63 5.84
CA GLY A 59 -5.35 -8.32 5.64
C GLY A 59 -4.99 -7.99 4.19
N ILE A 60 -3.92 -8.60 3.68
CA ILE A 60 -3.42 -8.40 2.33
C ILE A 60 -4.17 -9.32 1.37
N SER A 61 -4.73 -8.77 0.31
CA SER A 61 -5.31 -9.55 -0.79
C SER A 61 -4.48 -9.43 -2.07
N VAL A 62 -4.65 -10.38 -2.99
CA VAL A 62 -3.97 -10.42 -4.28
C VAL A 62 -4.95 -10.70 -5.41
N SER A 63 -4.69 -10.10 -6.56
CA SER A 63 -5.41 -10.31 -7.81
C SER A 63 -4.41 -10.45 -8.96
N ARG A 64 -4.91 -10.83 -10.13
CA ARG A 64 -4.17 -10.78 -11.40
C ARG A 64 -4.70 -9.66 -12.27
N PHE A 65 -3.78 -8.87 -12.75
CA PHE A 65 -4.04 -7.76 -13.66
C PHE A 65 -3.69 -8.16 -15.09
N GLU A 66 -4.66 -8.12 -15.99
CA GLU A 66 -4.46 -8.34 -17.41
C GLU A 66 -3.94 -7.05 -18.07
N THR A 67 -2.66 -7.02 -18.40
CA THR A 67 -1.99 -5.82 -18.92
C THR A 67 -2.50 -5.38 -20.31
N ALA A 68 -3.20 -6.23 -21.05
CA ALA A 68 -3.79 -5.90 -22.35
C ALA A 68 -5.08 -5.07 -22.20
N THR A 69 -5.93 -5.41 -21.24
CA THR A 69 -7.29 -4.87 -21.10
C THR A 69 -7.50 -4.01 -19.87
N GLY A 70 -6.63 -4.12 -18.87
CA GLY A 70 -6.80 -3.49 -17.56
C GLY A 70 -7.78 -4.24 -16.63
N LYS A 71 -8.20 -5.45 -16.97
CA LYS A 71 -9.07 -6.27 -16.10
C LYS A 71 -8.32 -6.82 -14.90
N LEU A 72 -9.04 -6.97 -13.79
CA LEU A 72 -8.58 -7.62 -12.57
C LEU A 72 -9.38 -8.91 -12.33
N SER A 73 -8.71 -9.97 -11.89
CA SER A 73 -9.38 -11.17 -11.39
C SER A 73 -10.00 -10.89 -10.01
N ALA A 74 -10.94 -11.74 -9.58
CA ALA A 74 -11.45 -11.68 -8.21
C ALA A 74 -10.27 -11.75 -7.20
N PRO A 75 -10.29 -10.92 -6.13
CA PRO A 75 -9.22 -10.92 -5.16
C PRO A 75 -9.31 -12.14 -4.25
N VAL A 76 -8.17 -12.65 -3.85
CA VAL A 76 -8.07 -13.71 -2.83
C VAL A 76 -7.21 -13.23 -1.67
N LEU A 77 -7.46 -13.74 -0.46
CA LEU A 77 -6.62 -13.45 0.70
C LEU A 77 -5.21 -14.01 0.46
N ALA A 78 -4.21 -13.13 0.46
CA ALA A 78 -2.81 -13.51 0.33
C ALA A 78 -2.18 -13.79 1.71
N ALA A 79 -2.45 -12.95 2.71
CA ALA A 79 -2.08 -13.16 4.11
C ALA A 79 -3.01 -12.39 5.05
N ALA A 80 -3.39 -13.03 6.17
CA ALA A 80 -4.04 -12.35 7.28
C ALA A 80 -3.02 -11.50 8.05
N MET A 81 -3.38 -10.23 8.32
CA MET A 81 -2.52 -9.28 9.01
C MET A 81 -3.33 -8.07 9.48
N THR A 82 -3.01 -7.54 10.66
CA THR A 82 -3.65 -6.31 11.16
C THR A 82 -3.10 -5.08 10.46
N ASN A 83 -4.00 -4.29 9.87
CA ASN A 83 -3.72 -3.00 9.23
C ASN A 83 -2.47 -2.99 8.34
N PRO A 84 -2.36 -3.87 7.32
CA PRO A 84 -1.28 -3.79 6.33
C PRO A 84 -1.49 -2.59 5.40
N SER A 85 -1.41 -1.39 5.96
CA SER A 85 -1.82 -0.15 5.27
C SER A 85 -0.83 0.30 4.19
N PHE A 86 0.41 -0.21 4.20
CA PHE A 86 1.37 0.04 3.13
C PHE A 86 2.24 -1.18 2.84
N LEU A 87 2.53 -1.38 1.56
CA LEU A 87 3.27 -2.52 1.04
C LEU A 87 4.46 -2.03 0.21
N ALA A 88 5.55 -2.80 0.19
CA ALA A 88 6.63 -2.65 -0.79
C ALA A 88 7.13 -4.03 -1.24
N LEU A 89 7.64 -4.10 -2.46
CA LEU A 89 8.23 -5.31 -3.01
C LEU A 89 9.76 -5.18 -3.03
N HIS A 90 10.43 -6.30 -2.78
CA HIS A 90 11.86 -6.37 -3.00
C HIS A 90 12.14 -6.21 -4.50
N PRO A 91 13.18 -5.44 -4.91
CA PRO A 91 13.43 -5.15 -6.31
C PRO A 91 13.76 -6.37 -7.18
N SER A 92 14.32 -7.44 -6.59
CA SER A 92 14.75 -8.63 -7.33
C SER A 92 14.25 -9.97 -6.75
N LEU A 93 13.98 -10.04 -5.44
CA LEU A 93 13.52 -11.28 -4.79
C LEU A 93 11.99 -11.39 -4.76
N PRO A 94 11.41 -12.60 -4.69
CA PRO A 94 9.98 -12.79 -4.48
C PRO A 94 9.60 -12.54 -3.00
N VAL A 95 9.81 -11.30 -2.55
CA VAL A 95 9.55 -10.88 -1.17
C VAL A 95 8.71 -9.61 -1.16
N LEU A 96 7.66 -9.62 -0.33
CA LEU A 96 6.81 -8.47 -0.04
C LEU A 96 6.99 -8.06 1.42
N TYR A 97 7.05 -6.76 1.65
CA TYR A 97 7.09 -6.17 2.99
C TYR A 97 5.80 -5.40 3.25
N ALA A 98 5.30 -5.48 4.47
CA ALA A 98 4.11 -4.76 4.91
C ALA A 98 4.35 -4.09 6.26
N VAL A 99 3.84 -2.88 6.44
CA VAL A 99 3.67 -2.30 7.78
C VAL A 99 2.47 -2.92 8.47
N SER A 100 2.52 -3.08 9.79
CA SER A 100 1.34 -3.21 10.64
C SER A 100 1.13 -1.86 11.32
N GLU A 101 0.19 -1.08 10.78
CA GLU A 101 -0.08 0.29 11.26
C GLU A 101 -0.87 0.24 12.57
N VAL A 102 -0.16 -0.04 13.65
CA VAL A 102 -0.70 -0.11 15.00
C VAL A 102 0.14 0.73 15.96
N ALA A 103 -0.43 1.05 17.11
CA ALA A 103 0.27 1.79 18.15
C ALA A 103 1.00 0.87 19.15
N ASP A 104 0.61 -0.39 19.20
CA ASP A 104 1.18 -1.40 20.11
C ASP A 104 1.37 -2.72 19.37
N THR A 105 2.49 -3.37 19.62
CA THR A 105 2.80 -4.72 19.16
C THR A 105 3.36 -5.51 20.34
N ASP A 106 2.67 -6.55 20.75
CA ASP A 106 3.06 -7.44 21.85
C ASP A 106 3.35 -6.68 23.16
N GLY A 107 2.52 -5.67 23.49
CA GLY A 107 2.64 -4.85 24.71
C GLY A 107 3.76 -3.80 24.66
N LYS A 108 4.35 -3.55 23.50
CA LYS A 108 5.35 -2.50 23.27
C LYS A 108 4.77 -1.37 22.44
N PRO A 109 5.05 -0.09 22.75
CA PRO A 109 4.53 1.07 22.02
C PRO A 109 5.24 1.22 20.65
N THR A 110 5.03 0.27 19.76
CA THR A 110 5.58 0.23 18.41
C THR A 110 4.64 -0.47 17.45
N GLY A 111 4.69 -0.09 16.18
CA GLY A 111 4.15 -0.91 15.10
C GLY A 111 5.16 -1.95 14.65
N ALA A 112 4.82 -2.69 13.59
CA ALA A 112 5.66 -3.74 13.07
C ALA A 112 5.88 -3.61 11.55
N ILE A 113 6.97 -4.21 11.09
CA ILE A 113 7.26 -4.46 9.68
C ILE A 113 7.41 -5.96 9.50
N VAL A 114 6.69 -6.52 8.54
CA VAL A 114 6.65 -7.97 8.29
C VAL A 114 7.18 -8.24 6.89
N ALA A 115 8.09 -9.20 6.77
CA ALA A 115 8.57 -9.75 5.50
C ALA A 115 7.83 -11.04 5.16
N TYR A 116 7.39 -11.16 3.91
CA TYR A 116 6.69 -12.32 3.36
C TYR A 116 7.41 -12.86 2.12
N ALA A 117 7.56 -14.18 2.04
CA ALA A 117 7.88 -14.84 0.79
C ALA A 117 6.64 -14.89 -0.10
N ILE A 118 6.80 -14.62 -1.38
CA ILE A 118 5.74 -14.65 -2.39
C ILE A 118 5.77 -15.99 -3.11
N ASP A 119 4.64 -16.69 -3.13
CA ASP A 119 4.40 -17.74 -4.11
C ASP A 119 4.12 -17.09 -5.47
N GLU A 120 5.02 -17.24 -6.42
CA GLU A 120 4.97 -16.54 -7.71
C GLU A 120 3.84 -17.03 -8.62
N GLN A 121 3.32 -18.24 -8.37
CA GLN A 121 2.20 -18.79 -9.14
C GLN A 121 0.86 -18.29 -8.63
N THR A 122 0.67 -18.22 -7.32
CA THR A 122 -0.61 -17.87 -6.71
C THR A 122 -0.67 -16.46 -6.15
N GLY A 123 0.48 -15.83 -5.86
CA GLY A 123 0.59 -14.55 -5.15
C GLY A 123 0.34 -14.65 -3.65
N ARG A 124 0.15 -15.86 -3.11
CA ARG A 124 0.03 -16.09 -1.67
C ARG A 124 1.32 -15.74 -0.94
N LEU A 125 1.17 -15.34 0.32
CA LEU A 125 2.26 -14.83 1.13
C LEU A 125 2.50 -15.74 2.33
N THR A 126 3.77 -16.13 2.53
CA THR A 126 4.21 -16.86 3.72
C THR A 126 5.12 -15.97 4.54
N LYS A 127 4.77 -15.74 5.82
CA LYS A 127 5.57 -14.90 6.71
C LYS A 127 6.99 -15.48 6.88
N LYS A 128 8.00 -14.64 6.60
CA LYS A 128 9.42 -14.94 6.85
C LYS A 128 9.80 -14.54 8.28
N ASN A 129 9.68 -13.26 8.58
CA ASN A 129 9.95 -12.72 9.91
C ASN A 129 9.28 -11.35 10.10
N GLN A 130 9.46 -10.78 11.29
CA GLN A 130 8.92 -9.49 11.68
C GLN A 130 9.93 -8.75 12.54
N GLN A 131 9.98 -7.42 12.38
CA GLN A 131 10.74 -6.51 13.24
C GLN A 131 9.84 -5.35 13.72
N SER A 132 10.24 -4.74 14.84
CA SER A 132 9.66 -3.48 15.28
C SER A 132 9.92 -2.38 14.25
N SER A 133 8.96 -1.47 14.05
CA SER A 133 9.17 -0.24 13.28
C SER A 133 9.90 0.86 14.06
N GLY A 134 10.23 0.62 15.32
CA GLY A 134 10.89 1.57 16.22
C GLY A 134 9.97 2.70 16.72
N GLY A 135 8.76 2.82 16.20
CA GLY A 135 7.80 3.86 16.56
C GLY A 135 6.36 3.43 16.35
N THR A 136 5.41 4.29 16.67
CA THR A 136 3.98 3.98 16.58
C THR A 136 3.38 4.41 15.25
N GLY A 137 2.41 3.63 14.76
CA GLY A 137 1.68 3.94 13.53
C GLY A 137 2.58 4.02 12.28
N PRO A 138 3.36 2.96 11.95
CA PRO A 138 4.09 2.94 10.69
C PRO A 138 3.09 2.94 9.52
N CYS A 139 3.19 3.93 8.64
CA CYS A 139 2.22 4.14 7.56
C CYS A 139 2.82 4.11 6.16
N HIS A 140 4.14 4.00 6.06
CA HIS A 140 4.84 3.92 4.78
C HIS A 140 6.13 3.13 4.92
N LEU A 141 6.49 2.39 3.87
CA LEU A 141 7.79 1.76 3.74
C LEU A 141 8.25 1.73 2.27
N SER A 142 9.56 1.65 2.08
CA SER A 142 10.20 1.51 0.77
C SER A 142 11.47 0.68 0.89
N VAL A 143 11.88 0.06 -0.22
CA VAL A 143 13.12 -0.72 -0.30
C VAL A 143 14.08 0.02 -1.24
N ASP A 144 15.35 0.07 -0.91
CA ASP A 144 16.35 0.63 -1.79
C ASP A 144 16.54 -0.22 -3.06
N ARG A 145 17.09 0.37 -4.11
CA ARG A 145 17.21 -0.30 -5.42
C ARG A 145 18.10 -1.53 -5.42
N THR A 146 19.02 -1.62 -4.46
CA THR A 146 19.90 -2.79 -4.31
C THR A 146 19.26 -3.92 -3.51
N GLY A 147 18.11 -3.67 -2.86
CA GLY A 147 17.43 -4.62 -2.01
C GLY A 147 18.18 -4.93 -0.70
N ARG A 148 19.04 -4.02 -0.22
CA ARG A 148 19.83 -4.24 0.99
C ARG A 148 19.27 -3.56 2.23
N VAL A 149 18.45 -2.54 2.05
CA VAL A 149 17.80 -1.83 3.17
C VAL A 149 16.33 -1.58 2.89
N LEU A 150 15.55 -1.60 3.95
CA LEU A 150 14.16 -1.17 4.00
C LEU A 150 14.07 0.07 4.88
N LEU A 151 13.37 1.09 4.39
CA LEU A 151 13.08 2.32 5.09
C LEU A 151 11.60 2.34 5.49
N ALA A 152 11.27 2.79 6.70
CA ALA A 152 9.89 2.98 7.12
C ALA A 152 9.69 4.29 7.87
N SER A 153 8.48 4.83 7.80
CA SER A 153 8.06 6.06 8.44
C SER A 153 6.91 5.82 9.39
N ASN A 154 7.03 6.28 10.62
CA ASN A 154 6.07 6.13 11.71
C ASN A 154 5.32 7.45 11.93
N PHE A 155 4.07 7.52 11.49
CA PHE A 155 3.23 8.70 11.61
C PHE A 155 2.90 9.01 13.07
N GLY A 156 2.61 8.00 13.86
CA GLY A 156 2.21 8.16 15.27
C GLY A 156 3.29 8.83 16.11
N SER A 157 4.54 8.39 16.01
CA SER A 157 5.69 8.92 16.74
C SER A 157 6.47 10.02 16.01
N GLY A 158 6.26 10.22 14.70
CA GLY A 158 7.02 11.19 13.91
C GLY A 158 8.48 10.80 13.75
N SER A 159 8.73 9.53 13.42
CA SER A 159 10.09 8.98 13.32
C SER A 159 10.26 8.15 12.06
N VAL A 160 11.51 7.85 11.72
CA VAL A 160 11.86 6.96 10.60
C VAL A 160 12.86 5.91 11.04
N ILE A 161 12.86 4.77 10.35
CA ILE A 161 13.78 3.67 10.60
C ILE A 161 14.35 3.11 9.30
N CYS A 162 15.61 2.67 9.36
CA CYS A 162 16.30 1.93 8.31
C CYS A 162 16.64 0.53 8.85
N LEU A 163 16.14 -0.50 8.19
CA LEU A 163 16.40 -1.90 8.51
C LEU A 163 17.28 -2.51 7.43
N GLY A 164 18.34 -3.21 7.81
CA GLY A 164 19.08 -4.05 6.89
C GLY A 164 18.25 -5.24 6.43
N LEU A 165 18.51 -5.74 5.23
CA LEU A 165 17.91 -6.95 4.69
C LEU A 165 18.97 -8.06 4.59
N GLU A 166 18.57 -9.30 4.87
CA GLU A 166 19.38 -10.49 4.64
C GLU A 166 19.38 -10.84 3.14
N ALA A 167 20.29 -11.72 2.75
CA ALA A 167 20.42 -12.16 1.36
C ALA A 167 19.15 -12.84 0.81
N ASP A 168 18.31 -13.38 1.69
CA ASP A 168 17.03 -14.00 1.34
C ASP A 168 15.85 -13.03 1.45
N GLY A 169 16.09 -11.74 1.72
CA GLY A 169 15.11 -10.69 1.88
C GLY A 169 14.44 -10.65 3.26
N SER A 170 14.86 -11.45 4.23
CA SER A 170 14.38 -11.32 5.62
C SER A 170 14.89 -10.01 6.24
N LEU A 171 14.12 -9.48 7.20
CA LEU A 171 14.51 -8.28 7.95
C LEU A 171 15.62 -8.62 8.96
N LYS A 172 16.71 -7.86 8.98
CA LYS A 172 17.73 -7.98 10.02
C LYS A 172 17.17 -7.47 11.36
N PRO A 173 17.58 -8.07 12.47
CA PRO A 173 17.26 -7.56 13.79
C PRO A 173 17.72 -6.10 13.94
N VAL A 174 16.89 -5.28 14.60
CA VAL A 174 17.30 -3.96 15.06
C VAL A 174 18.26 -4.19 16.25
N VAL A 175 19.50 -3.79 16.11
CA VAL A 175 20.46 -3.84 17.23
C VAL A 175 20.23 -2.60 18.08
N GLU A 176 19.73 -2.78 19.30
CA GLU A 176 19.59 -1.68 20.26
C GLU A 176 20.95 -0.97 20.48
N GLY A 177 20.91 0.35 20.44
CA GLY A 177 22.13 1.17 20.61
C GLY A 177 22.98 1.31 19.37
N THR A 178 22.55 0.78 18.20
CA THR A 178 23.26 1.08 16.95
C THR A 178 22.90 2.49 16.50
N PRO A 179 23.85 3.46 16.50
CA PRO A 179 23.59 4.80 16.02
C PRO A 179 23.15 4.78 14.56
N GLY A 180 22.07 5.49 14.22
CA GLY A 180 21.70 5.80 12.85
C GLY A 180 20.67 4.88 12.17
N GLY A 181 20.23 3.76 12.80
CA GLY A 181 19.12 2.97 12.25
C GLY A 181 17.76 3.63 12.44
N PHE A 182 17.63 4.50 13.44
CA PHE A 182 16.40 5.19 13.82
C PHE A 182 16.65 6.68 13.98
N ILE A 183 15.72 7.51 13.47
CA ILE A 183 15.74 8.98 13.67
C ILE A 183 14.37 9.41 14.17
N GLN A 184 14.33 10.05 15.34
CA GLN A 184 13.21 10.82 15.81
C GLN A 184 13.27 12.20 15.18
N HIS A 185 12.23 12.63 14.47
CA HIS A 185 12.14 14.02 14.03
C HIS A 185 11.84 14.92 15.21
N GLU A 186 12.48 16.08 15.25
CA GLU A 186 12.34 17.06 16.31
C GLU A 186 11.84 18.39 15.76
N GLY A 187 11.21 19.18 16.63
CA GLY A 187 10.72 20.52 16.29
C GLY A 187 9.22 20.68 16.49
N LYS A 188 8.75 21.86 16.14
CA LYS A 188 7.33 22.23 16.11
C LYS A 188 7.00 22.79 14.74
N GLY A 189 5.80 22.49 14.24
CA GLY A 189 5.26 23.14 13.07
C GLY A 189 4.81 24.57 13.41
N ASP A 190 4.90 25.48 12.43
CA ASP A 190 4.53 26.89 12.58
C ASP A 190 3.03 27.16 12.32
N ALA A 191 2.25 26.12 11.99
CA ALA A 191 0.83 26.26 11.69
C ALA A 191 0.00 26.50 12.96
N PRO A 192 -0.86 27.53 13.01
CA PRO A 192 -1.52 28.00 14.25
C PRO A 192 -2.48 27.02 14.90
N GLN A 193 -2.87 25.92 14.27
CA GLN A 193 -4.03 25.14 14.76
C GLN A 193 -3.95 23.61 14.73
N ARG A 194 -2.96 22.90 14.12
CA ARG A 194 -3.06 21.44 13.98
C ARG A 194 -1.78 20.60 13.91
N GLN A 195 -0.62 21.16 13.72
CA GLN A 195 0.59 20.38 13.45
C GLN A 195 1.76 20.86 14.31
N LEU A 196 1.68 20.58 15.61
CA LEU A 196 2.69 21.03 16.56
C LEU A 196 3.75 19.98 16.86
N VAL A 197 3.62 18.77 16.29
CA VAL A 197 4.52 17.67 16.55
C VAL A 197 4.90 16.96 15.26
N PRO A 198 6.07 16.33 15.18
CA PRO A 198 6.49 15.54 14.04
C PRO A 198 5.47 14.47 13.64
N ARG A 199 5.26 14.28 12.33
CA ARG A 199 4.36 13.31 11.72
C ARG A 199 4.97 12.81 10.42
N GLY A 200 6.03 12.00 10.52
CA GLY A 200 6.65 11.38 9.36
C GLY A 200 5.64 10.51 8.62
N HIS A 201 5.32 10.83 7.34
CA HIS A 201 4.26 10.11 6.63
C HIS A 201 4.78 9.21 5.51
N SER A 202 5.91 9.53 4.92
CA SER A 202 6.51 8.69 3.86
C SER A 202 8.02 8.84 3.85
N ILE A 203 8.72 7.83 3.34
CA ILE A 203 10.17 7.84 3.17
C ILE A 203 10.55 7.09 1.89
N TYR A 204 11.45 7.67 1.09
CA TYR A 204 11.90 7.14 -0.20
C TYR A 204 13.41 7.25 -0.33
N PRO A 205 14.12 6.19 -0.76
CA PRO A 205 15.52 6.29 -1.12
C PRO A 205 15.69 7.12 -2.39
N SER A 206 16.74 7.91 -2.47
CA SER A 206 17.14 8.54 -3.74
C SER A 206 17.58 7.48 -4.77
N PRO A 207 17.52 7.77 -6.09
CA PRO A 207 17.86 6.80 -7.12
C PRO A 207 19.27 6.23 -7.03
N ASP A 208 20.22 6.99 -6.48
CA ASP A 208 21.61 6.59 -6.28
C ASP A 208 21.88 5.94 -4.90
N GLY A 209 20.83 5.87 -4.04
CA GLY A 209 20.92 5.24 -2.71
C GLY A 209 21.73 6.05 -1.68
N ARG A 210 22.10 7.31 -1.95
CA ARG A 210 22.88 8.12 -1.02
C ARG A 210 22.03 8.90 -0.02
N PHE A 211 20.76 9.12 -0.34
CA PHE A 211 19.83 9.90 0.48
C PHE A 211 18.50 9.16 0.67
N ALA A 212 17.81 9.51 1.74
CA ALA A 212 16.41 9.17 1.95
C ALA A 212 15.59 10.45 2.18
N LEU A 213 14.47 10.58 1.47
CA LEU A 213 13.59 11.74 1.49
C LEU A 213 12.32 11.40 2.28
N THR A 214 12.05 12.16 3.35
CA THR A 214 10.92 11.90 4.25
C THR A 214 9.99 13.09 4.27
N CYS A 215 8.71 12.89 3.90
CA CYS A 215 7.68 13.89 4.14
C CYS A 215 7.27 13.88 5.61
N ASP A 216 7.43 14.99 6.30
CA ASP A 216 6.88 15.18 7.64
C ASP A 216 5.71 16.18 7.58
N LEU A 217 4.52 15.61 7.73
CA LEU A 217 3.25 16.33 7.63
C LEU A 217 3.09 17.33 8.78
N GLY A 218 3.66 17.03 9.96
CA GLY A 218 3.54 17.87 11.14
C GLY A 218 4.49 19.08 11.13
N LEU A 219 5.60 18.97 10.44
CA LEU A 219 6.65 20.00 10.42
C LEU A 219 6.71 20.81 9.12
N ASP A 220 5.82 20.54 8.16
CA ASP A 220 5.81 21.19 6.84
C ASP A 220 7.15 21.08 6.08
N LYS A 221 7.82 19.92 6.23
CA LYS A 221 9.16 19.67 5.68
C LYS A 221 9.23 18.36 4.93
N VAL A 222 10.05 18.36 3.88
CA VAL A 222 10.59 17.13 3.28
C VAL A 222 12.03 17.03 3.77
N PHE A 223 12.26 16.19 4.80
CA PHE A 223 13.60 15.95 5.31
C PHE A 223 14.42 15.14 4.32
N VAL A 224 15.70 15.43 4.30
CA VAL A 224 16.73 14.67 3.60
C VAL A 224 17.64 14.05 4.65
N HIS A 225 17.82 12.76 4.59
CA HIS A 225 18.76 12.02 5.43
C HIS A 225 19.86 11.44 4.54
N SER A 226 21.09 11.49 4.97
CA SER A 226 22.15 10.68 4.36
C SER A 226 21.88 9.21 4.64
N LEU A 227 21.96 8.35 3.62
CA LEU A 227 21.72 6.91 3.71
C LEU A 227 23.02 6.14 3.46
N ASP A 228 23.45 5.35 4.44
CA ASP A 228 24.49 4.34 4.26
C ASP A 228 23.85 2.95 4.12
N VAL A 229 23.67 2.52 2.88
CA VAL A 229 23.06 1.21 2.57
C VAL A 229 23.91 0.05 3.10
N GLY A 230 25.25 0.23 3.19
CA GLY A 230 26.17 -0.81 3.69
C GLY A 230 26.02 -1.08 5.18
N LYS A 231 25.73 -0.03 5.96
CA LYS A 231 25.56 -0.10 7.41
C LYS A 231 24.08 -0.12 7.83
N ALA A 232 23.15 0.08 6.90
CA ALA A 232 21.74 0.27 7.17
C ALA A 232 21.48 1.44 8.16
N THR A 233 22.08 2.60 7.91
CA THR A 233 21.98 3.76 8.79
C THR A 233 21.50 5.01 8.06
N LEU A 234 20.85 5.89 8.81
CA LEU A 234 20.42 7.23 8.41
C LEU A 234 21.11 8.28 9.27
N ALA A 235 21.44 9.43 8.69
CA ALA A 235 21.89 10.61 9.44
C ALA A 235 21.15 11.85 8.95
N PRO A 236 20.79 12.80 9.82
CA PRO A 236 20.22 14.08 9.41
C PRO A 236 21.13 14.78 8.39
N HIS A 237 20.54 15.33 7.31
CA HIS A 237 21.31 16.01 6.27
C HIS A 237 20.77 17.41 6.01
N GLY A 238 19.45 17.56 5.74
CA GLY A 238 18.81 18.82 5.47
C GLY A 238 17.30 18.68 5.27
N PHE A 239 16.68 19.67 4.67
CA PHE A 239 15.25 19.60 4.32
C PHE A 239 14.89 20.61 3.21
N GLY A 240 13.83 20.32 2.47
CA GLY A 240 13.05 21.29 1.68
C GLY A 240 11.81 21.69 2.47
N ALA A 241 11.55 22.99 2.62
CA ALA A 241 10.34 23.48 3.27
C ALA A 241 9.17 23.54 2.29
N THR A 242 7.95 23.29 2.77
CA THR A 242 6.70 23.63 2.10
C THR A 242 6.07 24.84 2.78
N LYS A 243 4.97 25.36 2.24
CA LYS A 243 4.25 26.46 2.90
C LYS A 243 3.74 26.01 4.27
N THR A 244 3.77 26.92 5.24
CA THR A 244 3.21 26.69 6.58
C THR A 244 1.77 26.16 6.51
N GLY A 245 1.50 25.05 7.19
CA GLY A 245 0.22 24.37 7.20
C GLY A 245 -0.06 23.52 5.96
N ALA A 246 0.90 23.32 5.07
CA ALA A 246 0.74 22.51 3.87
C ALA A 246 0.62 21.02 4.18
N GLY A 247 1.43 20.50 5.08
CA GLY A 247 1.45 19.10 5.48
C GLY A 247 1.88 18.15 4.36
N PRO A 248 3.17 18.14 3.95
CA PRO A 248 3.66 17.23 2.93
C PRO A 248 3.47 15.78 3.39
N ARG A 249 2.87 14.96 2.52
CA ARG A 249 2.44 13.60 2.87
C ARG A 249 3.23 12.53 2.13
N HIS A 250 3.20 12.54 0.81
CA HIS A 250 3.94 11.64 -0.06
C HIS A 250 4.79 12.41 -1.04
N PHE A 251 5.82 11.75 -1.58
CA PHE A 251 6.81 12.35 -2.47
C PHE A 251 7.01 11.48 -3.71
N ALA A 252 7.05 12.09 -4.88
CA ALA A 252 7.35 11.41 -6.13
C ALA A 252 8.64 11.99 -6.71
N LEU A 253 9.67 11.15 -6.88
CA LEU A 253 10.85 11.52 -7.65
C LEU A 253 10.54 11.42 -9.14
N HIS A 254 10.97 12.43 -9.89
CA HIS A 254 10.95 12.38 -11.34
C HIS A 254 11.95 11.33 -11.83
N PRO A 255 11.66 10.57 -12.92
CA PRO A 255 12.59 9.55 -13.42
C PRO A 255 14.00 10.03 -13.77
N SER A 256 14.18 11.34 -14.05
CA SER A 256 15.52 11.92 -14.25
C SER A 256 16.36 12.04 -12.98
N GLY A 257 15.76 11.88 -11.80
CA GLY A 257 16.42 12.11 -10.51
C GLY A 257 16.72 13.57 -10.18
N ARG A 258 16.32 14.54 -11.02
CA ARG A 258 16.63 15.98 -10.82
C ARG A 258 15.50 16.77 -10.17
N PHE A 259 14.30 16.22 -10.12
CA PHE A 259 13.11 16.88 -9.57
C PHE A 259 12.37 15.93 -8.63
N GLY A 260 11.66 16.52 -7.67
CA GLY A 260 10.77 15.81 -6.79
C GLY A 260 9.50 16.64 -6.51
N TYR A 261 8.42 15.96 -6.18
CA TYR A 261 7.11 16.54 -6.01
C TYR A 261 6.49 16.01 -4.71
N ALA A 262 6.18 16.91 -3.77
CA ALA A 262 5.46 16.58 -2.55
C ALA A 262 3.98 16.92 -2.70
N VAL A 263 3.09 15.97 -2.45
CA VAL A 263 1.66 16.24 -2.28
C VAL A 263 1.40 16.68 -0.84
N ASN A 264 0.72 17.81 -0.66
CA ASN A 264 0.47 18.44 0.62
C ASN A 264 -0.97 18.16 1.07
N GLU A 265 -1.12 17.44 2.18
CA GLU A 265 -2.41 16.89 2.63
C GLU A 265 -3.43 17.97 2.99
N LYS A 266 -2.97 19.09 3.56
CA LYS A 266 -3.85 20.05 4.24
C LYS A 266 -4.29 21.23 3.39
N ASN A 267 -3.46 21.64 2.45
CA ASN A 267 -3.73 22.80 1.59
C ASN A 267 -3.97 22.46 0.12
N PHE A 268 -4.12 21.15 -0.20
CA PHE A 268 -4.49 20.67 -1.55
C PHE A 268 -3.53 21.15 -2.64
N THR A 269 -2.24 21.06 -2.37
CA THR A 269 -1.22 21.50 -3.34
C THR A 269 -0.20 20.40 -3.61
N VAL A 270 0.52 20.58 -4.72
CA VAL A 270 1.78 19.88 -5.01
C VAL A 270 2.88 20.93 -4.97
N THR A 271 3.91 20.68 -4.16
CA THR A 271 5.15 21.46 -4.14
C THR A 271 6.21 20.75 -4.95
N ALA A 272 6.77 21.44 -5.95
CA ALA A 272 7.83 20.95 -6.82
C ALA A 272 9.20 21.45 -6.34
N PHE A 273 10.16 20.54 -6.27
CA PHE A 273 11.54 20.78 -5.84
C PHE A 273 12.53 20.39 -6.93
N ALA A 274 13.54 21.22 -7.13
CA ALA A 274 14.79 20.79 -7.72
C ALA A 274 15.55 19.94 -6.69
N PHE A 275 15.99 18.77 -7.08
CA PHE A 275 16.81 17.87 -6.26
C PHE A 275 18.21 17.78 -6.87
N ASP A 276 19.22 18.18 -6.10
CA ASP A 276 20.61 17.96 -6.47
C ASP A 276 21.08 16.62 -5.90
N PRO A 277 21.26 15.59 -6.72
CA PRO A 277 21.70 14.27 -6.23
C PRO A 277 23.12 14.30 -5.67
N ASN A 278 23.95 15.33 -5.94
CA ASN A 278 25.32 15.41 -5.40
C ASN A 278 25.34 15.92 -3.97
N SER A 279 24.55 16.93 -3.68
CA SER A 279 24.50 17.58 -2.37
C SER A 279 23.31 17.14 -1.52
N GLY A 280 22.31 16.41 -2.07
CA GLY A 280 21.07 16.09 -1.38
C GLY A 280 20.14 17.29 -1.15
N THR A 281 20.38 18.42 -1.79
CA THR A 281 19.63 19.65 -1.57
C THR A 281 18.28 19.61 -2.29
N LEU A 282 17.22 20.03 -1.59
CA LEU A 282 15.89 20.28 -2.13
C LEU A 282 15.61 21.80 -2.18
N THR A 283 15.33 22.33 -3.37
CA THR A 283 14.99 23.75 -3.57
C THR A 283 13.61 23.87 -4.20
N GLU A 284 12.65 24.45 -3.48
CA GLU A 284 11.30 24.71 -4.01
C GLU A 284 11.37 25.68 -5.20
N PHE A 285 10.63 25.40 -6.27
CA PHE A 285 10.52 26.30 -7.41
C PHE A 285 9.07 26.54 -7.89
N GLN A 286 8.10 25.72 -7.43
CA GLN A 286 6.70 25.89 -7.82
C GLN A 286 5.77 25.19 -6.82
N THR A 287 4.59 25.79 -6.58
CA THR A 287 3.49 25.15 -5.85
C THR A 287 2.18 25.39 -6.63
N LEU A 288 1.43 24.31 -6.89
CA LEU A 288 0.16 24.32 -7.64
C LEU A 288 -0.95 23.62 -6.86
N SER A 289 -2.21 24.05 -7.09
CA SER A 289 -3.40 23.37 -6.56
C SER A 289 -3.57 21.96 -7.17
N THR A 290 -4.14 21.03 -6.39
CA THR A 290 -4.63 19.73 -6.85
C THR A 290 -6.12 19.76 -7.22
N LEU A 291 -6.79 20.90 -6.91
CA LEU A 291 -8.21 21.09 -7.16
C LEU A 291 -8.43 22.12 -8.28
N PRO A 292 -9.51 22.00 -9.06
CA PRO A 292 -9.95 23.04 -9.98
C PRO A 292 -10.21 24.36 -9.26
N ALA A 293 -10.08 25.49 -9.97
CA ALA A 293 -10.20 26.82 -9.40
C ALA A 293 -11.61 27.18 -8.89
N ASP A 294 -12.63 26.50 -9.37
CA ASP A 294 -14.03 26.66 -8.97
C ASP A 294 -14.40 25.89 -7.69
N VAL A 295 -13.52 25.01 -7.20
CA VAL A 295 -13.70 24.29 -5.92
C VAL A 295 -13.27 25.20 -4.77
N THR A 296 -14.26 25.83 -4.12
CA THR A 296 -14.02 26.79 -3.01
C THR A 296 -14.29 26.19 -1.62
N ASP A 297 -15.23 25.24 -1.51
CA ASP A 297 -15.47 24.51 -0.25
C ASP A 297 -14.63 23.25 -0.20
N THR A 298 -13.63 23.26 0.66
CA THR A 298 -12.70 22.13 0.87
C THR A 298 -12.90 21.42 2.20
N LYS A 299 -14.00 21.70 2.91
CA LYS A 299 -14.30 21.08 4.20
C LYS A 299 -14.38 19.56 4.09
N GLY A 300 -13.62 18.87 4.94
CA GLY A 300 -13.57 17.40 4.95
C GLY A 300 -12.73 16.79 3.83
N MET A 301 -12.12 17.60 2.97
CA MET A 301 -11.22 17.14 1.93
C MET A 301 -9.77 17.04 2.42
N SER A 302 -8.96 16.32 1.70
CA SER A 302 -7.49 16.22 1.88
C SER A 302 -6.86 15.53 0.67
N THR A 303 -5.56 15.69 0.46
CA THR A 303 -4.84 14.91 -0.55
C THR A 303 -4.26 13.60 0.05
N ALA A 304 -3.75 12.70 -0.78
CA ALA A 304 -3.15 11.48 -0.27
C ALA A 304 -1.91 11.01 -1.04
N GLU A 305 -2.04 10.50 -2.25
CA GLU A 305 -0.97 9.86 -3.02
C GLU A 305 -0.48 10.76 -4.16
N ILE A 306 0.78 10.58 -4.54
CA ILE A 306 1.39 11.25 -5.70
C ILE A 306 2.31 10.30 -6.43
N VAL A 307 2.18 10.21 -7.75
CA VAL A 307 2.99 9.31 -8.60
C VAL A 307 3.41 10.03 -9.88
N ALA A 308 4.70 10.04 -10.16
CA ALA A 308 5.25 10.46 -11.45
C ALA A 308 5.19 9.29 -12.45
N HIS A 309 4.66 9.54 -13.65
CA HIS A 309 4.66 8.56 -14.71
C HIS A 309 6.10 8.25 -15.16
N LYS A 310 6.39 6.98 -15.44
CA LYS A 310 7.73 6.51 -15.83
C LYS A 310 8.31 7.21 -17.08
N SER A 311 7.48 7.79 -17.95
CA SER A 311 7.93 8.59 -19.08
C SER A 311 8.53 9.94 -18.69
N GLY A 312 8.34 10.39 -17.43
CA GLY A 312 8.69 11.73 -16.96
C GLY A 312 7.87 12.86 -17.62
N LYS A 313 6.73 12.55 -18.25
CA LYS A 313 5.87 13.55 -18.89
C LYS A 313 4.69 13.98 -18.03
N PHE A 314 4.27 13.14 -17.08
CA PHE A 314 3.03 13.35 -16.33
C PHE A 314 3.22 13.06 -14.85
N LEU A 315 2.43 13.75 -14.03
CA LEU A 315 2.32 13.55 -12.59
C LEU A 315 0.85 13.48 -12.22
N TYR A 316 0.52 12.63 -11.26
CA TYR A 316 -0.83 12.44 -10.75
C TYR A 316 -0.84 12.59 -9.24
N ALA A 317 -1.92 13.17 -8.68
CA ALA A 317 -2.12 13.30 -7.23
C ALA A 317 -3.59 13.05 -6.88
N SER A 318 -3.86 12.38 -5.75
CA SER A 318 -5.21 12.04 -5.35
C SER A 318 -5.80 13.02 -4.35
N ASN A 319 -7.11 13.33 -4.51
CA ASN A 319 -7.91 14.21 -3.67
C ASN A 319 -9.01 13.40 -2.98
N ARG A 320 -8.90 13.19 -1.66
CA ARG A 320 -9.93 12.57 -0.83
C ARG A 320 -11.02 13.60 -0.50
N GLY A 321 -12.27 13.18 -0.54
CA GLY A 321 -13.44 14.06 -0.33
C GLY A 321 -13.90 14.76 -1.60
N HIS A 322 -12.99 15.21 -2.47
CA HIS A 322 -13.27 15.54 -3.87
C HIS A 322 -13.32 14.29 -4.75
N ASP A 323 -12.72 13.20 -4.28
CA ASP A 323 -12.75 11.88 -4.86
C ASP A 323 -12.27 11.82 -6.32
N SER A 324 -11.14 12.46 -6.57
CA SER A 324 -10.55 12.57 -7.91
C SER A 324 -9.03 12.36 -7.92
N ILE A 325 -8.50 12.20 -9.12
CA ILE A 325 -7.06 12.24 -9.43
C ILE A 325 -6.77 13.54 -10.19
N ALA A 326 -5.96 14.41 -9.63
CA ALA A 326 -5.39 15.56 -10.32
C ALA A 326 -4.30 15.11 -11.29
N MET A 327 -4.29 15.71 -12.49
CA MET A 327 -3.38 15.37 -13.59
C MET A 327 -2.53 16.59 -13.93
N TYR A 328 -1.23 16.38 -14.15
CA TYR A 328 -0.30 17.43 -14.55
C TYR A 328 0.60 16.95 -15.68
N ALA A 329 0.90 17.86 -16.62
CA ALA A 329 2.03 17.72 -17.52
C ALA A 329 3.31 18.22 -16.84
N ILE A 330 4.43 17.54 -17.08
CA ILE A 330 5.76 17.92 -16.61
C ILE A 330 6.57 18.43 -17.79
N ASP A 331 7.07 19.65 -17.69
CA ASP A 331 8.10 20.16 -18.59
C ASP A 331 9.44 19.52 -18.24
N LYS A 332 9.90 18.57 -19.04
CA LYS A 332 11.08 17.75 -18.74
C LYS A 332 12.37 18.55 -18.48
N PRO A 333 12.67 19.64 -19.20
CA PRO A 333 13.86 20.46 -18.93
C PRO A 333 13.85 21.12 -17.55
N THR A 334 12.71 21.65 -17.11
CA THR A 334 12.59 22.50 -15.93
C THR A 334 11.91 21.84 -14.73
N GLY A 335 11.23 20.70 -14.95
CA GLY A 335 10.42 20.04 -13.93
C GLY A 335 9.11 20.76 -13.58
N LYS A 336 8.79 21.89 -14.26
CA LYS A 336 7.58 22.67 -14.00
C LYS A 336 6.33 21.89 -14.38
N LEU A 337 5.30 22.07 -13.55
CA LEU A 337 4.00 21.42 -13.71
C LEU A 337 3.01 22.36 -14.40
N THR A 338 2.18 21.79 -15.28
CA THR A 338 0.98 22.42 -15.82
C THR A 338 -0.22 21.57 -15.45
N PHE A 339 -1.21 22.15 -14.77
CA PHE A 339 -2.43 21.44 -14.38
C PHE A 339 -3.29 21.12 -15.61
N LEU A 340 -3.68 19.84 -15.75
CA LEU A 340 -4.47 19.32 -16.89
C LEU A 340 -5.95 19.10 -16.53
N GLY A 341 -6.29 19.21 -15.25
CA GLY A 341 -7.63 18.93 -14.73
C GLY A 341 -7.64 17.77 -13.75
N VAL A 342 -8.84 17.27 -13.44
CA VAL A 342 -9.08 16.15 -12.54
C VAL A 342 -9.95 15.09 -13.22
N GLU A 343 -9.78 13.83 -12.82
CA GLU A 343 -10.66 12.71 -13.21
C GLU A 343 -11.28 12.10 -11.94
N PRO A 344 -12.63 12.05 -11.81
CA PRO A 344 -13.30 11.40 -10.68
C PRO A 344 -13.01 9.89 -10.64
N ILE A 345 -12.71 9.35 -9.45
CA ILE A 345 -12.28 7.94 -9.32
C ILE A 345 -13.42 6.91 -9.43
N ARG A 346 -14.67 7.32 -9.61
CA ARG A 346 -15.85 6.43 -9.58
C ARG A 346 -15.98 5.66 -8.25
N GLY A 347 -15.52 6.26 -7.17
CA GLY A 347 -15.50 5.74 -5.81
C GLY A 347 -15.29 6.86 -4.81
N LYS A 348 -14.91 6.51 -3.57
CA LYS A 348 -14.71 7.49 -2.49
C LYS A 348 -13.37 7.29 -1.79
N THR A 349 -12.75 8.42 -1.41
CA THR A 349 -11.52 8.48 -0.61
C THR A 349 -10.35 7.76 -1.29
N PRO A 350 -9.83 8.28 -2.43
CA PRO A 350 -8.65 7.72 -3.12
C PRO A 350 -7.38 7.89 -2.27
N ARG A 351 -7.20 6.98 -1.29
CA ARG A 351 -6.05 7.06 -0.37
C ARG A 351 -4.74 6.67 -1.03
N ASN A 352 -4.79 5.77 -2.01
CA ASN A 352 -3.63 5.34 -2.79
C ASN A 352 -4.06 5.08 -4.23
N PHE A 353 -3.12 5.22 -5.13
CA PHE A 353 -3.23 4.74 -6.50
C PHE A 353 -1.84 4.34 -7.00
N VAL A 354 -1.81 3.56 -8.06
CA VAL A 354 -0.58 3.12 -8.71
C VAL A 354 -0.73 3.17 -10.21
N ILE A 355 0.36 3.41 -10.91
CA ILE A 355 0.45 3.22 -12.36
C ILE A 355 1.02 1.82 -12.59
N ASP A 356 0.39 1.05 -13.47
CA ASP A 356 0.85 -0.29 -13.82
C ASP A 356 2.27 -0.26 -14.43
N PRO A 357 3.06 -1.31 -14.38
CA PRO A 357 4.43 -1.32 -14.91
C PRO A 357 4.54 -0.98 -16.38
N SER A 358 3.49 -1.21 -17.19
CA SER A 358 3.48 -0.78 -18.59
C SER A 358 3.37 0.73 -18.76
N GLY A 359 2.81 1.44 -17.75
CA GLY A 359 2.50 2.87 -17.78
C GLY A 359 1.20 3.19 -18.53
N ARG A 360 0.39 2.19 -18.86
CA ARG A 360 -0.84 2.40 -19.64
C ARG A 360 -2.08 2.55 -18.77
N PHE A 361 -2.05 2.09 -17.53
CA PHE A 361 -3.19 2.09 -16.65
C PHE A 361 -2.86 2.68 -15.28
N LEU A 362 -3.83 3.34 -14.68
CA LEU A 362 -3.81 3.80 -13.30
C LEU A 362 -4.93 3.07 -12.54
N LEU A 363 -4.57 2.46 -11.40
CA LEU A 363 -5.50 1.80 -10.49
C LEU A 363 -5.68 2.67 -9.26
N ALA A 364 -6.89 3.09 -8.93
CA ALA A 364 -7.20 3.94 -7.78
C ALA A 364 -7.93 3.16 -6.68
N ALA A 365 -7.39 3.19 -5.47
CA ALA A 365 -7.96 2.56 -4.27
C ALA A 365 -8.92 3.52 -3.57
N GLY A 366 -10.21 3.29 -3.75
CA GLY A 366 -11.29 4.02 -3.09
C GLY A 366 -11.58 3.42 -1.70
N GLN A 367 -10.87 3.89 -0.67
CA GLN A 367 -10.93 3.34 0.69
C GLN A 367 -12.38 3.19 1.21
N ASN A 368 -13.19 4.26 1.09
CA ASN A 368 -14.55 4.29 1.64
C ASN A 368 -15.62 3.73 0.69
N SER A 369 -15.26 3.45 -0.56
CA SER A 369 -16.11 2.73 -1.51
C SER A 369 -15.80 1.25 -1.60
N ASN A 370 -14.78 0.75 -0.88
CA ASN A 370 -14.35 -0.65 -0.91
C ASN A 370 -14.09 -1.16 -2.34
N ALA A 371 -13.49 -0.33 -3.17
CA ALA A 371 -13.30 -0.64 -4.58
C ALA A 371 -11.96 -0.14 -5.10
N VAL A 372 -11.43 -0.88 -6.07
CA VAL A 372 -10.31 -0.44 -6.91
C VAL A 372 -10.84 -0.22 -8.32
N THR A 373 -10.67 0.99 -8.86
CA THR A 373 -11.12 1.38 -10.19
C THR A 373 -9.95 1.55 -11.14
N VAL A 374 -10.12 1.23 -12.42
CA VAL A 374 -9.04 1.21 -13.40
C VAL A 374 -9.28 2.25 -14.49
N PHE A 375 -8.24 3.05 -14.76
CA PHE A 375 -8.23 4.10 -15.76
C PHE A 375 -7.15 3.84 -16.80
N ALA A 376 -7.47 4.07 -18.08
CA ALA A 376 -6.47 4.15 -19.12
C ALA A 376 -5.78 5.52 -19.11
N ILE A 377 -4.46 5.53 -19.33
CA ILE A 377 -3.65 6.74 -19.44
C ILE A 377 -3.39 7.00 -20.94
N ASP A 378 -3.87 8.13 -21.42
CA ASP A 378 -3.51 8.61 -22.77
C ASP A 378 -2.01 8.99 -22.79
N GLN A 379 -1.22 8.31 -23.57
CA GLN A 379 0.25 8.44 -23.58
C GLN A 379 0.74 9.75 -24.23
N ALA A 380 -0.13 10.45 -24.95
CA ALA A 380 0.18 11.74 -25.57
C ALA A 380 -0.17 12.91 -24.63
N THR A 381 -1.33 12.84 -23.97
CA THR A 381 -1.89 13.95 -23.20
C THR A 381 -1.81 13.76 -21.68
N GLY A 382 -1.61 12.53 -21.19
CA GLY A 382 -1.64 12.18 -19.76
C GLY A 382 -3.03 12.14 -19.16
N LYS A 383 -4.09 12.34 -19.94
CA LYS A 383 -5.47 12.30 -19.44
C LYS A 383 -5.88 10.89 -19.09
N LEU A 384 -6.66 10.78 -18.01
CA LEU A 384 -7.25 9.54 -17.55
C LEU A 384 -8.63 9.34 -18.17
N SER A 385 -8.96 8.09 -18.51
CA SER A 385 -10.31 7.68 -18.89
C SER A 385 -10.67 6.39 -18.18
N PHE A 386 -11.87 6.34 -17.58
CA PHE A 386 -12.36 5.14 -16.89
C PHE A 386 -12.56 4.00 -17.90
N THR A 387 -12.00 2.83 -17.59
CA THR A 387 -12.07 1.65 -18.48
C THR A 387 -13.37 0.87 -18.36
N GLY A 388 -14.23 1.20 -17.38
CA GLY A 388 -15.39 0.39 -17.01
C GLY A 388 -15.05 -0.75 -16.05
N HIS A 389 -13.76 -0.92 -15.67
CA HIS A 389 -13.34 -1.99 -14.77
C HIS A 389 -13.22 -1.50 -13.34
N SER A 390 -13.81 -2.25 -12.43
CA SER A 390 -13.67 -2.10 -10.98
C SER A 390 -13.56 -3.46 -10.31
N LEU A 391 -12.98 -3.49 -9.12
CA LEU A 391 -12.80 -4.68 -8.29
C LEU A 391 -13.19 -4.34 -6.86
N ASP A 392 -14.04 -5.16 -6.25
CA ASP A 392 -14.38 -5.01 -4.83
C ASP A 392 -13.21 -5.50 -3.98
N VAL A 393 -12.64 -4.58 -3.19
CA VAL A 393 -11.59 -4.84 -2.22
C VAL A 393 -11.96 -4.10 -0.93
N PRO A 394 -12.13 -4.79 0.20
CA PRO A 394 -12.48 -4.13 1.46
C PRO A 394 -11.41 -3.11 1.89
N THR A 395 -11.81 -1.86 2.12
CA THR A 395 -10.96 -0.76 2.62
C THR A 395 -9.54 -0.71 2.01
N PRO A 396 -9.40 -0.67 0.65
CA PRO A 396 -8.09 -0.69 0.02
C PRO A 396 -7.38 0.65 0.24
N VAL A 397 -6.13 0.60 0.72
CA VAL A 397 -5.32 1.79 1.04
C VAL A 397 -3.91 1.74 0.48
N CYS A 398 -3.53 0.64 -0.15
CA CYS A 398 -2.26 0.49 -0.88
C CYS A 398 -2.41 -0.52 -2.01
N ILE A 399 -1.84 -0.21 -3.17
CA ILE A 399 -1.78 -1.12 -4.33
C ILE A 399 -0.32 -1.26 -4.75
N ARG A 400 0.15 -2.49 -4.96
CA ARG A 400 1.51 -2.74 -5.45
C ARG A 400 1.53 -3.85 -6.50
N PHE A 401 2.15 -3.54 -7.63
CA PHE A 401 2.48 -4.52 -8.67
C PHE A 401 3.84 -5.13 -8.41
N ARG A 402 4.00 -6.41 -8.74
CA ARG A 402 5.33 -6.98 -8.85
C ARG A 402 6.06 -6.34 -10.05
N PRO A 403 7.31 -5.88 -9.90
CA PRO A 403 8.11 -5.49 -11.05
C PRO A 403 8.22 -6.64 -12.05
N ALA A 404 8.17 -6.33 -13.36
CA ALA A 404 8.45 -7.34 -14.38
C ALA A 404 9.89 -7.84 -14.22
N PRO A 405 10.17 -9.15 -14.40
CA PRO A 405 11.50 -9.73 -14.20
C PRO A 405 12.63 -9.05 -14.98
N ASP A 406 12.32 -8.41 -16.10
CA ASP A 406 13.29 -7.79 -17.01
C ASP A 406 13.29 -6.26 -16.99
N THR A 407 12.65 -5.62 -16.03
CA THR A 407 12.74 -4.17 -15.91
C THR A 407 13.91 -3.83 -14.99
N PRO A 408 15.08 -3.38 -15.53
CA PRO A 408 16.13 -2.89 -14.66
C PRO A 408 15.53 -1.78 -13.80
N ALA A 409 15.75 -1.87 -12.49
CA ALA A 409 15.31 -0.87 -11.53
C ALA A 409 15.84 0.49 -12.01
N ARG A 410 14.97 1.32 -12.56
CA ARG A 410 15.30 2.67 -13.07
C ARG A 410 15.24 3.69 -11.96
#